data_fa23179c0f51e3b2f3a29de0a3d19a21
#
_entry.id   fa23179c0f51e3b2f3a29de0a3d19a21
#
_cell.length_a   1.000
_cell.length_b   1.000
_cell.length_c   1.000
_cell.angle_alpha   90.00
_cell.angle_beta   90.00
_cell.angle_gamma   90.00
#
_symmetry.space_group_name_H-M   'P 1'
#
loop_
_entity.id
_entity.type
_entity.pdbx_description
1 polymer ?
#
loop_
_entity_poly.entity_id
_entity_poly.type
_entity_poly.pdbx_seq_one_letter_code
_entity_poly.pdbx_strand_id
1 'polypeptide(L)'
;GGNNTYGIYGKTVNIGTNGKIKVGDNSVGIYSNGQYSSSATPTVSLASGSTIEVGKDQSVGVFTTGKNQNISSQADMKIGDNSYGYVVKGTGTKLTINTSNPVTVGNDTVFAYSTDTTGNIENRATLTSTGSKNYGIYSAGTVTNLGDINFGSGVGNVGMYSVSGGRVINGNTTIKPTITVSASDKTNKLFGIGMAAGYTDD
;
A
#
# COMPACT_ATOMS: atom_id res chain seq x y z
N GLY A 1 -2.92 13.37 16.46
CA GLY A 1 -2.10 12.29 16.97
C GLY A 1 -0.72 12.79 17.34
N GLY A 2 -0.01 12.04 18.18
CA GLY A 2 1.40 12.34 18.50
C GLY A 2 2.32 11.96 17.36
N ASN A 3 3.48 12.61 17.27
CA ASN A 3 4.56 12.26 16.36
C ASN A 3 5.47 11.20 16.98
N ASN A 4 6.20 10.45 16.15
CA ASN A 4 7.12 9.38 16.56
C ASN A 4 6.42 8.33 17.44
N THR A 5 5.22 7.93 17.09
CA THR A 5 4.36 7.06 17.90
C THR A 5 3.89 5.82 17.13
N TYR A 6 3.48 4.82 17.90
CA TYR A 6 2.66 3.71 17.41
C TYR A 6 1.23 3.89 17.91
N GLY A 7 0.25 3.83 17.01
CA GLY A 7 -1.16 3.84 17.40
C GLY A 7 -1.56 2.53 18.07
N ILE A 8 -1.25 1.41 17.42
CA ILE A 8 -1.45 0.05 17.94
C ILE A 8 -0.22 -0.80 17.66
N TYR A 9 0.19 -1.57 18.65
CA TYR A 9 1.21 -2.61 18.52
C TYR A 9 0.65 -3.95 19.00
N GLY A 10 0.73 -4.99 18.17
CA GLY A 10 0.21 -6.30 18.54
C GLY A 10 0.56 -7.41 17.56
N LYS A 11 0.40 -8.65 17.97
CA LYS A 11 0.57 -9.81 17.07
C LYS A 11 -0.62 -9.93 16.12
N THR A 12 -1.82 -9.86 16.65
CA THR A 12 -3.08 -9.86 15.90
C THR A 12 -3.82 -8.57 16.21
N VAL A 13 -4.31 -7.88 15.18
CA VAL A 13 -5.01 -6.59 15.33
C VAL A 13 -6.32 -6.63 14.55
N ASN A 14 -7.42 -6.35 15.26
CA ASN A 14 -8.73 -6.22 14.66
C ASN A 14 -9.29 -4.82 14.94
N ILE A 15 -9.62 -4.08 13.89
CA ILE A 15 -10.29 -2.78 13.97
C ILE A 15 -11.71 -2.96 13.47
N GLY A 16 -12.67 -2.79 14.37
CA GLY A 16 -14.10 -2.88 14.05
C GLY A 16 -14.61 -1.69 13.25
N THR A 17 -15.86 -1.78 12.81
CA THR A 17 -16.58 -0.70 12.13
C THR A 17 -16.54 0.57 12.97
N ASN A 18 -16.31 1.73 12.34
CA ASN A 18 -16.12 3.04 12.96
C ASN A 18 -14.89 3.16 13.88
N GLY A 19 -14.03 2.13 13.95
CA GLY A 19 -12.74 2.24 14.64
C GLY A 19 -11.85 3.27 13.96
N LYS A 20 -11.17 4.12 14.75
CA LYS A 20 -10.32 5.20 14.22
C LYS A 20 -8.94 5.13 14.84
N ILE A 21 -7.93 5.17 13.99
CA ILE A 21 -6.53 5.31 14.40
C ILE A 21 -6.01 6.59 13.78
N LYS A 22 -5.45 7.47 14.60
CA LYS A 22 -4.83 8.71 14.15
C LYS A 22 -3.51 8.92 14.87
N VAL A 23 -2.44 8.98 14.11
CA VAL A 23 -1.09 9.30 14.56
C VAL A 23 -0.52 10.47 13.77
N GLY A 24 0.49 11.12 14.31
CA GLY A 24 1.15 12.26 13.66
C GLY A 24 2.25 11.84 12.70
N ASP A 25 3.20 12.74 12.52
CA ASP A 25 4.34 12.55 11.60
C ASP A 25 5.33 11.53 12.15
N ASN A 26 6.08 10.88 11.26
CA ASN A 26 7.08 9.86 11.57
C ASN A 26 6.53 8.78 12.51
N SER A 27 5.34 8.30 12.24
CA SER A 27 4.56 7.42 13.13
C SER A 27 3.99 6.21 12.40
N VAL A 28 3.63 5.19 13.15
CA VAL A 28 3.00 3.97 12.62
C VAL A 28 1.60 3.84 13.20
N GLY A 29 0.59 3.76 12.35
CA GLY A 29 -0.79 3.55 12.79
C GLY A 29 -0.96 2.20 13.47
N ILE A 30 -0.63 1.11 12.76
CA ILE A 30 -0.66 -0.27 13.27
C ILE A 30 0.68 -0.93 12.99
N TYR A 31 1.29 -1.51 14.02
CA TYR A 31 2.44 -2.40 13.88
C TYR A 31 2.08 -3.82 14.33
N SER A 32 2.26 -4.80 13.45
CA SER A 32 2.06 -6.23 13.77
C SER A 32 3.29 -7.06 13.41
N ASN A 33 3.75 -7.87 14.37
CA ASN A 33 4.96 -8.70 14.22
C ASN A 33 4.74 -10.19 14.50
N GLY A 34 3.52 -10.66 14.38
CA GLY A 34 3.19 -12.07 14.63
C GLY A 34 3.84 -13.04 13.64
N GLN A 35 4.11 -14.25 14.11
CA GLN A 35 4.60 -15.37 13.32
C GLN A 35 3.48 -16.42 13.25
N TYR A 36 3.09 -16.85 12.07
CA TYR A 36 1.96 -17.76 11.88
C TYR A 36 2.38 -18.97 11.03
N SER A 37 1.68 -20.07 11.20
CA SER A 37 1.89 -21.28 10.41
C SER A 37 1.33 -21.17 8.99
N SER A 38 0.34 -20.31 8.78
CA SER A 38 -0.34 -20.10 7.51
C SER A 38 -0.88 -18.68 7.42
N SER A 39 -0.97 -18.11 6.22
CA SER A 39 -1.64 -16.85 5.92
C SER A 39 -3.14 -17.03 5.57
N ALA A 40 -3.75 -18.16 5.91
CA ALA A 40 -5.15 -18.42 5.59
C ALA A 40 -6.14 -17.53 6.36
N THR A 41 -5.83 -17.20 7.62
CA THR A 41 -6.67 -16.37 8.49
C THR A 41 -6.08 -14.97 8.60
N PRO A 42 -6.89 -13.89 8.50
CA PRO A 42 -6.40 -12.54 8.72
C PRO A 42 -5.76 -12.36 10.10
N THR A 43 -4.56 -11.75 10.11
CA THR A 43 -3.81 -11.40 11.31
C THR A 43 -3.94 -9.91 11.63
N VAL A 44 -4.19 -9.10 10.60
CA VAL A 44 -4.65 -7.71 10.72
C VAL A 44 -5.95 -7.59 9.93
N SER A 45 -7.03 -7.25 10.59
CA SER A 45 -8.35 -7.11 10.00
C SER A 45 -8.90 -5.72 10.27
N LEU A 46 -9.21 -4.97 9.23
CA LEU A 46 -9.70 -3.61 9.28
C LEU A 46 -11.08 -3.58 8.62
N ALA A 47 -12.13 -3.40 9.43
CA ALA A 47 -13.51 -3.45 8.95
C ALA A 47 -13.86 -2.22 8.10
N SER A 48 -14.88 -2.37 7.27
CA SER A 48 -15.47 -1.25 6.51
C SER A 48 -15.96 -0.15 7.47
N GLY A 49 -15.75 1.11 7.09
CA GLY A 49 -16.06 2.28 7.91
C GLY A 49 -15.04 2.59 9.00
N SER A 50 -14.00 1.75 9.18
CA SER A 50 -12.86 2.14 10.00
C SER A 50 -11.95 3.11 9.23
N THR A 51 -11.15 3.89 9.97
CA THR A 51 -10.25 4.89 9.39
C THR A 51 -8.86 4.79 10.02
N ILE A 52 -7.83 4.83 9.18
CA ILE A 52 -6.44 5.02 9.59
C ILE A 52 -5.96 6.33 9.00
N GLU A 53 -5.51 7.23 9.86
CA GLU A 53 -4.92 8.51 9.48
C GLU A 53 -3.50 8.62 10.04
N VAL A 54 -2.54 8.77 9.15
CA VAL A 54 -1.12 8.97 9.51
C VAL A 54 -0.61 10.27 8.93
N GLY A 55 0.31 10.90 9.65
CA GLY A 55 0.96 12.12 9.22
C GLY A 55 1.92 11.89 8.05
N LYS A 56 2.82 12.82 7.88
CA LYS A 56 3.86 12.82 6.85
C LYS A 56 5.19 12.28 7.38
N ASP A 57 6.25 12.39 6.56
CA ASP A 57 7.64 12.12 6.94
C ASP A 57 7.87 10.69 7.43
N GLN A 58 7.79 9.74 6.50
CA GLN A 58 8.00 8.29 6.72
C GLN A 58 6.97 7.62 7.64
N SER A 59 5.79 8.23 7.79
CA SER A 59 4.69 7.60 8.51
C SER A 59 4.16 6.38 7.75
N VAL A 60 3.64 5.40 8.48
CA VAL A 60 3.11 4.16 7.91
C VAL A 60 1.72 3.88 8.49
N GLY A 61 0.74 3.65 7.61
CA GLY A 61 -0.60 3.26 8.05
C GLY A 61 -0.60 1.91 8.75
N VAL A 62 -0.19 0.87 8.04
CA VAL A 62 -0.07 -0.51 8.57
C VAL A 62 1.32 -1.05 8.25
N PHE A 63 2.08 -1.38 9.26
CA PHE A 63 3.37 -2.02 9.15
C PHE A 63 3.33 -3.44 9.72
N THR A 64 3.69 -4.43 8.93
CA THR A 64 3.78 -5.80 9.41
C THR A 64 5.15 -6.40 9.14
N THR A 65 5.63 -7.18 10.10
CA THR A 65 6.82 -8.02 9.96
C THR A 65 6.48 -9.44 10.41
N GLY A 66 7.25 -10.41 9.96
CA GLY A 66 7.05 -11.78 10.40
C GLY A 66 6.53 -12.69 9.29
N LYS A 67 6.30 -13.96 9.65
CA LYS A 67 5.95 -15.00 8.70
C LYS A 67 4.43 -15.16 8.57
N ASN A 68 3.95 -15.34 7.34
CA ASN A 68 2.56 -15.63 7.02
C ASN A 68 1.56 -14.59 7.56
N GLN A 69 1.96 -13.32 7.61
CA GLN A 69 1.05 -12.23 7.91
C GLN A 69 -0.04 -12.15 6.83
N ASN A 70 -1.28 -11.97 7.24
CA ASN A 70 -2.42 -11.77 6.36
C ASN A 70 -3.17 -10.51 6.78
N ILE A 71 -3.09 -9.49 5.94
CA ILE A 71 -3.74 -8.20 6.15
C ILE A 71 -4.97 -8.15 5.26
N SER A 72 -6.15 -8.01 5.86
CA SER A 72 -7.42 -7.79 5.18
C SER A 72 -7.97 -6.42 5.56
N SER A 73 -7.96 -5.48 4.64
CA SER A 73 -8.34 -4.10 4.90
C SER A 73 -9.50 -3.63 4.04
N GLN A 74 -10.53 -3.12 4.71
CA GLN A 74 -11.60 -2.32 4.12
C GLN A 74 -11.62 -0.90 4.71
N ALA A 75 -10.58 -0.52 5.44
CA ALA A 75 -10.46 0.78 6.08
C ALA A 75 -10.21 1.89 5.07
N ASP A 76 -10.79 3.06 5.33
CA ASP A 76 -10.38 4.29 4.69
C ASP A 76 -9.01 4.70 5.21
N MET A 77 -8.11 5.07 4.29
CA MET A 77 -6.76 5.45 4.65
C MET A 77 -6.45 6.87 4.21
N LYS A 78 -5.92 7.66 5.15
CA LYS A 78 -5.39 8.99 4.91
C LYS A 78 -3.89 8.99 5.21
N ILE A 79 -3.11 9.37 4.21
CA ILE A 79 -1.64 9.27 4.27
C ILE A 79 -1.07 10.64 3.91
N GLY A 80 -0.21 11.16 4.79
CA GLY A 80 0.54 12.39 4.51
C GLY A 80 1.64 12.18 3.48
N ASP A 81 2.26 13.28 3.04
CA ASP A 81 3.37 13.24 2.08
C ASP A 81 4.57 12.47 2.63
N ASN A 82 5.39 11.93 1.75
CA ASN A 82 6.60 11.17 2.06
C ASN A 82 6.33 10.02 3.05
N SER A 83 5.28 9.25 2.81
CA SER A 83 4.79 8.23 3.74
C SER A 83 4.25 6.99 3.02
N TYR A 84 3.79 6.01 3.78
CA TYR A 84 3.35 4.72 3.28
C TYR A 84 1.95 4.39 3.80
N GLY A 85 1.11 3.79 2.93
CA GLY A 85 -0.15 3.21 3.38
C GLY A 85 0.08 1.88 4.10
N TYR A 86 0.62 0.91 3.38
CA TYR A 86 0.93 -0.43 3.87
C TYR A 86 2.39 -0.76 3.62
N VAL A 87 3.08 -1.24 4.64
CA VAL A 87 4.42 -1.80 4.53
C VAL A 87 4.40 -3.24 5.04
N VAL A 88 4.65 -4.19 4.15
CA VAL A 88 4.57 -5.62 4.45
C VAL A 88 5.95 -6.25 4.25
N LYS A 89 6.54 -6.70 5.35
CA LYS A 89 7.84 -7.37 5.38
C LYS A 89 7.69 -8.74 6.01
N GLY A 90 8.46 -9.69 5.53
CA GLY A 90 8.43 -11.07 6.04
C GLY A 90 8.43 -12.08 4.91
N THR A 91 7.80 -13.22 5.11
CA THR A 91 7.68 -14.28 4.11
C THR A 91 6.28 -14.88 4.13
N GLY A 92 5.74 -15.26 2.97
CA GLY A 92 4.41 -15.86 2.85
C GLY A 92 3.28 -14.89 3.18
N THR A 93 3.49 -13.60 2.98
CA THR A 93 2.55 -12.55 3.37
C THR A 93 1.40 -12.41 2.35
N LYS A 94 0.26 -11.96 2.83
CA LYS A 94 -0.90 -11.63 2.02
C LYS A 94 -1.45 -10.26 2.44
N LEU A 95 -1.68 -9.38 1.48
CA LEU A 95 -2.35 -8.11 1.69
C LEU A 95 -3.52 -8.01 0.71
N THR A 96 -4.73 -7.86 1.25
CA THR A 96 -5.94 -7.60 0.47
C THR A 96 -6.51 -6.25 0.89
N ILE A 97 -6.65 -5.33 -0.07
CA ILE A 97 -7.18 -3.98 0.14
C ILE A 97 -8.48 -3.86 -0.64
N ASN A 98 -9.59 -3.61 0.04
CA ASN A 98 -10.92 -3.58 -0.54
C ASN A 98 -11.79 -2.47 0.09
N THR A 99 -11.24 -1.26 0.25
CA THR A 99 -12.04 -0.11 0.67
C THR A 99 -12.94 0.35 -0.49
N SER A 100 -14.15 0.78 -0.16
CA SER A 100 -15.11 1.31 -1.13
C SER A 100 -14.87 2.77 -1.48
N ASN A 101 -14.18 3.52 -0.62
CA ASN A 101 -13.86 4.92 -0.87
C ASN A 101 -12.51 5.03 -1.60
N PRO A 102 -12.37 5.97 -2.57
CA PRO A 102 -11.08 6.25 -3.18
C PRO A 102 -10.03 6.66 -2.13
N VAL A 103 -8.83 6.11 -2.26
CA VAL A 103 -7.69 6.52 -1.43
C VAL A 103 -6.92 7.59 -2.17
N THR A 104 -6.76 8.75 -1.54
CA THR A 104 -5.96 9.85 -2.08
C THR A 104 -4.58 9.83 -1.44
N VAL A 105 -3.54 9.78 -2.26
CA VAL A 105 -2.14 9.92 -1.84
C VAL A 105 -1.60 11.28 -2.24
N GLY A 106 -0.66 11.81 -1.46
CA GLY A 106 -0.05 13.14 -1.65
C GLY A 106 1.15 13.12 -2.60
N ASN A 107 2.32 13.52 -2.09
CA ASN A 107 3.59 13.51 -2.80
C ASN A 107 4.55 12.52 -2.17
N ASP A 108 5.45 11.94 -2.97
CA ASP A 108 6.49 11.01 -2.50
C ASP A 108 5.92 9.86 -1.65
N THR A 109 4.73 9.36 -1.97
CA THR A 109 3.99 8.36 -1.19
C THR A 109 4.01 7.01 -1.89
N VAL A 110 4.18 5.94 -1.12
CA VAL A 110 3.97 4.56 -1.58
C VAL A 110 2.73 4.01 -0.89
N PHE A 111 1.67 3.72 -1.65
CA PHE A 111 0.43 3.24 -1.04
C PHE A 111 0.59 1.83 -0.45
N ALA A 112 1.16 0.89 -1.21
CA ALA A 112 1.46 -0.45 -0.72
C ALA A 112 2.88 -0.87 -1.11
N TYR A 113 3.68 -1.26 -0.12
CA TYR A 113 5.06 -1.65 -0.26
C TYR A 113 5.32 -3.03 0.35
N SER A 114 5.92 -3.94 -0.41
CA SER A 114 6.32 -5.26 0.09
C SER A 114 7.71 -5.66 -0.37
N THR A 115 8.51 -6.19 0.54
CA THR A 115 9.81 -6.82 0.26
C THR A 115 9.72 -8.35 0.18
N ASP A 116 8.54 -8.93 0.38
CA ASP A 116 8.34 -10.38 0.36
C ASP A 116 8.24 -10.90 -1.08
N THR A 117 9.25 -11.66 -1.51
CA THR A 117 9.29 -12.28 -2.85
C THR A 117 8.24 -13.38 -3.02
N THR A 118 7.74 -13.93 -1.92
CA THR A 118 6.68 -14.95 -1.91
C THR A 118 5.30 -14.37 -1.60
N GLY A 119 5.24 -13.07 -1.31
CA GLY A 119 4.04 -12.37 -0.90
C GLY A 119 3.08 -12.07 -2.05
N ASN A 120 1.84 -11.82 -1.68
CA ASN A 120 0.78 -11.45 -2.60
C ASN A 120 0.07 -10.19 -2.12
N ILE A 121 -0.08 -9.22 -3.02
CA ILE A 121 -0.89 -8.01 -2.82
C ILE A 121 -2.06 -8.07 -3.80
N GLU A 122 -3.29 -7.97 -3.30
CA GLU A 122 -4.49 -7.73 -4.09
C GLU A 122 -5.08 -6.38 -3.72
N ASN A 123 -5.13 -5.46 -4.68
CA ASN A 123 -5.74 -4.15 -4.52
C ASN A 123 -7.06 -4.08 -5.29
N ARG A 124 -8.14 -3.74 -4.59
CA ARG A 124 -9.47 -3.44 -5.17
C ARG A 124 -9.85 -1.98 -4.96
N ALA A 125 -9.06 -1.22 -4.21
CA ALA A 125 -9.31 0.19 -3.97
C ALA A 125 -8.98 1.02 -5.21
N THR A 126 -9.75 2.08 -5.45
CA THR A 126 -9.37 3.14 -6.38
C THR A 126 -8.33 4.04 -5.71
N LEU A 127 -7.18 4.21 -6.37
CA LEU A 127 -6.10 5.10 -5.91
C LEU A 127 -6.12 6.37 -6.74
N THR A 128 -6.02 7.53 -6.09
CA THR A 128 -5.99 8.83 -6.74
C THR A 128 -4.83 9.67 -6.23
N SER A 129 -4.27 10.51 -7.08
CA SER A 129 -3.30 11.54 -6.67
C SER A 129 -3.33 12.74 -7.61
N THR A 130 -3.13 13.91 -7.02
CA THR A 130 -2.79 15.15 -7.74
C THR A 130 -1.33 15.54 -7.57
N GLY A 131 -0.57 14.76 -6.79
CA GLY A 131 0.84 14.98 -6.47
C GLY A 131 1.80 14.25 -7.41
N SER A 132 3.07 14.26 -7.03
CA SER A 132 4.19 13.74 -7.81
C SER A 132 4.95 12.65 -7.05
N LYS A 133 5.69 11.82 -7.80
CA LYS A 133 6.63 10.80 -7.29
C LYS A 133 5.94 9.75 -6.41
N ASN A 134 4.71 9.39 -6.73
CA ASN A 134 3.97 8.38 -6.00
C ASN A 134 4.12 7.01 -6.64
N TYR A 135 4.12 5.99 -5.81
CA TYR A 135 3.93 4.60 -6.22
C TYR A 135 2.57 4.12 -5.70
N GLY A 136 1.73 3.59 -6.59
CA GLY A 136 0.53 2.89 -6.15
C GLY A 136 0.93 1.62 -5.38
N ILE A 137 1.60 0.69 -6.07
CA ILE A 137 2.05 -0.56 -5.45
C ILE A 137 3.49 -0.84 -5.86
N TYR A 138 4.35 -1.06 -4.88
CA TYR A 138 5.73 -1.52 -5.05
C TYR A 138 5.91 -2.86 -4.34
N SER A 139 6.29 -3.92 -5.06
CA SER A 139 6.38 -5.25 -4.46
C SER A 139 7.53 -6.09 -5.04
N ALA A 140 8.12 -6.92 -4.21
CA ALA A 140 9.03 -7.98 -4.65
C ALA A 140 8.29 -9.28 -5.03
N GLY A 141 7.02 -9.43 -4.68
CA GLY A 141 6.19 -10.60 -4.94
C GLY A 141 5.18 -10.39 -6.07
N THR A 142 4.04 -11.04 -5.96
CA THR A 142 2.94 -10.93 -6.93
C THR A 142 1.98 -9.82 -6.52
N VAL A 143 1.63 -8.96 -7.49
CA VAL A 143 0.60 -7.92 -7.36
C VAL A 143 -0.53 -8.19 -8.32
N THR A 144 -1.77 -8.20 -7.82
CA THR A 144 -2.99 -8.17 -8.63
C THR A 144 -3.76 -6.91 -8.32
N ASN A 145 -3.91 -6.05 -9.32
CA ASN A 145 -4.69 -4.83 -9.19
C ASN A 145 -6.06 -5.02 -9.85
N LEU A 146 -7.12 -4.74 -9.11
CA LEU A 146 -8.50 -4.81 -9.53
C LEU A 146 -9.25 -3.48 -9.32
N GLY A 147 -8.55 -2.42 -8.89
CA GLY A 147 -9.07 -1.06 -8.75
C GLY A 147 -8.38 -0.09 -9.71
N ASP A 148 -9.02 1.03 -10.03
CA ASP A 148 -8.40 2.05 -10.87
C ASP A 148 -7.25 2.74 -10.13
N ILE A 149 -6.20 3.10 -10.87
CA ILE A 149 -5.08 3.92 -10.38
C ILE A 149 -5.04 5.20 -11.20
N ASN A 150 -5.47 6.32 -10.62
CA ASN A 150 -5.61 7.61 -11.27
C ASN A 150 -4.53 8.59 -10.79
N PHE A 151 -3.33 8.45 -11.33
CA PHE A 151 -2.15 9.29 -11.03
C PHE A 151 -1.80 10.19 -12.22
N GLY A 152 -2.80 10.70 -12.91
CA GLY A 152 -2.63 11.47 -14.16
C GLY A 152 -2.09 12.88 -14.00
N SER A 153 -2.03 13.41 -12.77
CA SER A 153 -1.46 14.73 -12.46
C SER A 153 -0.06 14.62 -11.88
N GLY A 154 0.67 15.73 -11.82
CA GLY A 154 2.04 15.75 -11.31
C GLY A 154 3.05 15.15 -12.28
N VAL A 155 4.19 14.70 -11.77
CA VAL A 155 5.26 14.07 -12.55
C VAL A 155 5.83 12.85 -11.82
N GLY A 156 6.33 11.88 -12.58
CA GLY A 156 7.07 10.75 -12.03
C GLY A 156 6.23 9.79 -11.17
N ASN A 157 4.94 9.69 -11.45
CA ASN A 157 4.07 8.74 -10.77
C ASN A 157 4.16 7.35 -11.39
N VAL A 158 4.16 6.32 -10.55
CA VAL A 158 4.23 4.92 -10.94
C VAL A 158 2.99 4.20 -10.43
N GLY A 159 2.24 3.57 -11.33
CA GLY A 159 1.05 2.79 -10.93
C GLY A 159 1.44 1.53 -10.16
N MET A 160 2.14 0.61 -10.81
CA MET A 160 2.66 -0.62 -10.20
C MET A 160 4.10 -0.87 -10.59
N TYR A 161 4.89 -1.30 -9.61
CA TYR A 161 6.29 -1.65 -9.81
C TYR A 161 6.60 -2.97 -9.09
N SER A 162 7.18 -3.93 -9.81
CA SER A 162 7.67 -5.15 -9.20
C SER A 162 9.14 -5.37 -9.56
N VAL A 163 9.95 -5.62 -8.56
CA VAL A 163 11.39 -5.90 -8.71
C VAL A 163 11.63 -7.26 -9.33
N SER A 164 12.87 -7.58 -9.61
CA SER A 164 13.32 -8.84 -10.23
C SER A 164 12.66 -10.06 -9.58
N GLY A 165 12.08 -10.94 -10.40
CA GLY A 165 11.36 -12.13 -9.97
C GLY A 165 9.90 -11.87 -9.55
N GLY A 166 9.50 -10.62 -9.41
CA GLY A 166 8.12 -10.27 -9.09
C GLY A 166 7.19 -10.26 -10.29
N ARG A 167 5.89 -10.14 -10.04
CA ARG A 167 4.85 -10.16 -11.06
C ARG A 167 3.77 -9.12 -10.80
N VAL A 168 3.38 -8.38 -11.84
CA VAL A 168 2.24 -7.44 -11.78
C VAL A 168 1.15 -7.87 -12.75
N ILE A 169 -0.10 -7.84 -12.28
CA ILE A 169 -1.30 -8.20 -13.02
C ILE A 169 -2.31 -7.07 -12.86
N ASN A 170 -2.78 -6.49 -13.97
CA ASN A 170 -3.83 -5.48 -13.95
C ASN A 170 -5.11 -6.06 -14.52
N GLY A 171 -6.10 -6.26 -13.65
CA GLY A 171 -7.38 -6.84 -14.01
C GLY A 171 -7.43 -8.38 -14.00
N ASN A 172 -8.58 -8.88 -14.39
CA ASN A 172 -8.84 -10.29 -14.61
C ASN A 172 -9.87 -10.45 -15.76
N THR A 173 -10.46 -11.61 -15.92
CA THR A 173 -11.45 -11.87 -16.98
C THR A 173 -12.71 -10.99 -16.87
N THR A 174 -13.05 -10.53 -15.68
CA THR A 174 -14.27 -9.75 -15.39
C THR A 174 -13.98 -8.28 -15.10
N ILE A 175 -12.96 -7.98 -14.29
CA ILE A 175 -12.61 -6.64 -13.83
C ILE A 175 -11.45 -6.11 -14.69
N LYS A 176 -11.64 -4.95 -15.30
CA LYS A 176 -10.68 -4.31 -16.22
C LYS A 176 -10.35 -2.90 -15.73
N PRO A 177 -9.53 -2.77 -14.68
CA PRO A 177 -9.19 -1.47 -14.12
C PRO A 177 -8.25 -0.69 -15.04
N THR A 178 -8.34 0.63 -14.96
CA THR A 178 -7.48 1.55 -15.70
C THR A 178 -6.34 2.03 -14.82
N ILE A 179 -5.15 2.14 -15.39
CA ILE A 179 -4.01 2.81 -14.78
C ILE A 179 -3.68 4.04 -15.61
N THR A 180 -3.88 5.22 -15.02
CA THR A 180 -3.52 6.51 -15.61
C THR A 180 -2.34 7.06 -14.84
N VAL A 181 -1.28 7.43 -15.54
CA VAL A 181 -0.08 8.03 -14.93
C VAL A 181 0.23 9.38 -15.55
N SER A 182 0.97 10.19 -14.81
CA SER A 182 1.37 11.53 -15.19
C SER A 182 2.43 11.56 -16.29
N ALA A 183 2.70 12.76 -16.77
CA ALA A 183 3.83 13.03 -17.65
C ALA A 183 5.18 12.68 -16.97
N SER A 184 6.18 12.47 -17.80
CA SER A 184 7.57 12.31 -17.36
C SER A 184 8.29 13.65 -17.37
N ASP A 185 9.12 13.89 -16.38
CA ASP A 185 10.13 14.95 -16.37
C ASP A 185 11.50 14.32 -16.64
N LYS A 186 11.93 14.38 -17.90
CA LYS A 186 13.19 13.78 -18.34
C LYS A 186 14.41 14.46 -17.75
N THR A 187 14.32 15.77 -17.48
CA THR A 187 15.43 16.55 -16.92
C THR A 187 15.77 16.06 -15.51
N ASN A 188 14.75 15.83 -14.70
CA ASN A 188 14.91 15.34 -13.33
C ASN A 188 14.80 13.81 -13.21
N LYS A 189 14.75 13.09 -14.33
CA LYS A 189 14.64 11.62 -14.39
C LYS A 189 13.41 11.06 -13.64
N LEU A 190 12.30 11.80 -13.68
CA LEU A 190 11.03 11.40 -13.07
C LEU A 190 10.10 10.85 -14.17
N PHE A 191 9.96 9.54 -14.24
CA PHE A 191 9.20 8.89 -15.30
C PHE A 191 7.80 8.49 -14.82
N GLY A 192 6.78 8.84 -15.62
CA GLY A 192 5.42 8.32 -15.45
C GLY A 192 5.40 6.88 -15.99
N ILE A 193 5.11 5.90 -15.14
CA ILE A 193 5.13 4.47 -15.48
C ILE A 193 3.83 3.82 -15.03
N GLY A 194 3.05 3.28 -15.98
CA GLY A 194 1.83 2.54 -15.65
C GLY A 194 2.16 1.27 -14.87
N MET A 195 2.96 0.41 -15.46
CA MET A 195 3.37 -0.87 -14.88
C MET A 195 4.80 -1.20 -15.27
N ALA A 196 5.59 -1.71 -14.32
CA ALA A 196 6.90 -2.30 -14.58
C ALA A 196 7.08 -3.58 -13.76
N ALA A 197 7.70 -4.59 -14.35
CA ALA A 197 7.98 -5.87 -13.70
C ALA A 197 9.31 -6.45 -14.14
N GLY A 198 9.96 -7.17 -13.24
CA GLY A 198 11.20 -7.87 -13.54
C GLY A 198 12.42 -6.97 -13.70
N TYR A 199 12.33 -5.72 -13.25
CA TYR A 199 13.43 -4.77 -13.32
C TYR A 199 14.42 -5.03 -12.18
N THR A 200 15.72 -5.06 -12.50
CA THR A 200 16.79 -4.99 -11.49
C THR A 200 17.34 -3.58 -11.50
N ASP A 201 17.42 -2.95 -10.35
CA ASP A 201 18.21 -1.73 -10.21
C ASP A 201 19.70 -2.11 -10.28
N ASP A 202 20.28 -2.00 -11.48
CA ASP A 202 21.73 -2.07 -11.70
C ASP A 202 22.34 -0.67 -11.63
#